data_0c152b6aeed989a606a79b770346de84
#
_entry.id   0c152b6aeed989a606a79b770346de84
#
_cell.length_a   1.000
_cell.length_b   1.000
_cell.length_c   1.000
_cell.angle_alpha   90.00
_cell.angle_beta   90.00
_cell.angle_gamma   90.00
#
_symmetry.space_group_name_H-M   'P 1'
#
loop_
_entity.id
_entity.type
_entity.pdbx_description
1 polymer ?
#
loop_
_entity_poly.entity_id
_entity_poly.type
_entity_poly.pdbx_seq_one_letter_code
_entity_poly.pdbx_strand_id
1 'polypeptide(L)'
;MFINNRKTIRMLGCIMIFIMCLAFSGCSDSDGTTPIQFTGGQQCRLVRINFRDYGSVTFRLYKDEEPELVEKFIEACKAGIYDGMPLGNVIEDYILTAGCDPVDPAYEAEYEHKGKLYPYQGALCAYGSGKDKRNVSAFQIIGIGKEALENLEELIEHEGYTFSDYIKFGYETELTREELDSFMEYGGAPWLTGHVAVFGQAYEGLDVLEKVMASYNENEDTEIIIDSIETD
;
A
#
# COMPACT_ATOMS: atom_id res chain seq x y z
N MET A 1 51.10 -32.03 23.15
CA MET A 1 50.97 -31.59 21.76
C MET A 1 49.51 -31.20 21.54
N PHE A 2 49.14 -29.94 21.87
CA PHE A 2 47.77 -29.46 21.79
C PHE A 2 47.58 -28.75 20.44
N ILE A 3 46.85 -29.36 19.54
CA ILE A 3 46.53 -28.80 18.22
C ILE A 3 45.37 -27.80 18.38
N ASN A 4 45.65 -26.59 17.93
CA ASN A 4 44.84 -25.39 18.08
C ASN A 4 43.57 -25.43 17.21
N ASN A 5 42.44 -25.72 17.83
CA ASN A 5 41.13 -25.99 17.16
C ASN A 5 40.26 -24.75 16.93
N ARG A 6 40.84 -23.53 16.98
CA ARG A 6 40.07 -22.27 16.84
C ARG A 6 39.84 -21.80 15.39
N LYS A 7 40.59 -22.32 14.42
CA LYS A 7 40.43 -21.96 13.00
C LYS A 7 39.36 -22.76 12.27
N THR A 8 39.18 -24.02 12.70
CA THR A 8 38.19 -24.92 12.06
C THR A 8 36.75 -24.57 12.42
N ILE A 9 36.50 -24.03 13.63
CA ILE A 9 35.16 -23.62 14.10
C ILE A 9 34.70 -22.36 13.40
N ARG A 10 35.59 -21.43 13.03
CA ARG A 10 35.24 -20.20 12.28
C ARG A 10 34.90 -20.47 10.82
N MET A 11 35.46 -21.52 10.22
CA MET A 11 35.21 -21.88 8.83
C MET A 11 33.89 -22.64 8.66
N LEU A 12 33.48 -23.43 9.65
CA LEU A 12 32.16 -24.10 9.67
C LEU A 12 31.01 -23.09 9.94
N GLY A 13 31.24 -22.05 10.73
CA GLY A 13 30.25 -21.01 10.99
C GLY A 13 29.88 -20.16 9.75
N CYS A 14 30.85 -19.87 8.88
CA CYS A 14 30.63 -19.15 7.64
C CYS A 14 29.93 -19.98 6.55
N ILE A 15 30.10 -21.29 6.55
CA ILE A 15 29.44 -22.18 5.57
C ILE A 15 27.98 -22.43 5.94
N MET A 16 27.64 -22.44 7.23
CA MET A 16 26.25 -22.60 7.67
C MET A 16 25.40 -21.34 7.40
N ILE A 17 25.98 -20.14 7.44
CA ILE A 17 25.27 -18.90 7.14
C ILE A 17 24.99 -18.78 5.63
N PHE A 18 25.85 -19.35 4.76
CA PHE A 18 25.65 -19.29 3.31
C PHE A 18 24.64 -20.33 2.77
N ILE A 19 24.39 -21.41 3.51
CA ILE A 19 23.40 -22.43 3.13
C ILE A 19 21.98 -22.02 3.54
N MET A 20 21.84 -21.11 4.51
CA MET A 20 20.52 -20.64 4.96
C MET A 20 19.89 -19.55 4.05
N CYS A 21 20.66 -18.96 3.13
CA CYS A 21 20.18 -18.00 2.15
C CYS A 21 19.68 -18.59 0.82
N LEU A 22 19.73 -19.93 0.64
CA LEU A 22 19.32 -20.58 -0.61
C LEU A 22 18.01 -21.37 -0.51
N ALA A 23 17.27 -21.27 0.58
CA ALA A 23 16.05 -22.04 0.80
C ALA A 23 14.74 -21.23 0.72
N PHE A 24 14.76 -20.00 0.19
CA PHE A 24 13.54 -19.23 -0.11
C PHE A 24 13.38 -18.95 -1.60
N SER A 25 13.67 -19.94 -2.44
CA SER A 25 13.06 -20.03 -3.76
C SER A 25 11.82 -20.92 -3.63
N GLY A 26 10.88 -20.53 -2.81
CA GLY A 26 9.52 -21.01 -2.87
C GLY A 26 8.93 -20.43 -4.14
N CYS A 27 8.83 -21.20 -5.23
CA CYS A 27 7.78 -20.98 -6.20
C CYS A 27 6.47 -21.08 -5.43
N SER A 28 5.87 -19.97 -5.10
CA SER A 28 4.45 -19.93 -4.79
C SER A 28 3.75 -20.15 -6.13
N ASP A 29 3.30 -21.38 -6.36
CA ASP A 29 2.24 -21.62 -7.32
C ASP A 29 1.06 -20.79 -6.81
N SER A 30 0.84 -19.61 -7.40
CA SER A 30 -0.38 -18.87 -7.19
C SER A 30 -1.48 -19.72 -7.82
N ASP A 31 -2.37 -20.24 -7.03
CA ASP A 31 -3.56 -20.99 -7.47
C ASP A 31 -4.56 -20.11 -8.25
N GLY A 32 -4.16 -18.92 -8.65
CA GLY A 32 -4.96 -17.95 -9.39
C GLY A 32 -5.98 -17.18 -8.54
N THR A 33 -6.06 -17.45 -7.24
CA THR A 33 -7.00 -16.78 -6.33
C THR A 33 -6.35 -15.59 -5.58
N THR A 34 -5.03 -15.62 -5.36
CA THR A 34 -4.31 -14.54 -4.68
C THR A 34 -4.18 -13.31 -5.59
N PRO A 35 -4.64 -12.11 -5.14
CA PRO A 35 -4.49 -10.88 -5.91
C PRO A 35 -3.04 -10.57 -6.25
N ILE A 36 -2.79 -10.01 -7.44
CA ILE A 36 -1.43 -9.70 -7.91
C ILE A 36 -0.63 -8.83 -6.93
N GLN A 37 -1.31 -8.00 -6.16
CA GLN A 37 -0.72 -7.13 -5.15
C GLN A 37 -0.01 -7.89 -4.03
N PHE A 38 -0.37 -9.14 -3.79
CA PHE A 38 0.20 -10.01 -2.76
C PHE A 38 1.03 -11.16 -3.33
N THR A 39 1.09 -11.30 -4.67
CA THR A 39 1.95 -12.31 -5.30
C THR A 39 3.40 -11.83 -5.42
N GLY A 40 4.37 -12.72 -5.22
CA GLY A 40 5.79 -12.37 -5.17
C GLY A 40 6.52 -12.30 -6.53
N GLY A 41 5.82 -12.42 -7.66
CA GLY A 41 6.42 -12.71 -8.97
C GLY A 41 6.57 -11.53 -9.94
N GLN A 42 6.15 -10.32 -9.58
CA GLN A 42 6.16 -9.19 -10.50
C GLN A 42 7.43 -8.33 -10.39
N GLN A 43 7.86 -7.74 -11.52
CA GLN A 43 8.88 -6.69 -11.51
C GLN A 43 8.26 -5.39 -10.98
N CYS A 44 8.44 -5.15 -9.68
CA CYS A 44 7.98 -3.95 -9.03
C CYS A 44 9.14 -2.99 -8.78
N ARG A 45 8.89 -1.69 -8.84
CA ARG A 45 9.77 -0.67 -8.27
C ARG A 45 9.44 -0.53 -6.79
N LEU A 46 10.45 -0.33 -5.97
CA LEU A 46 10.25 -0.11 -4.54
C LEU A 46 10.41 1.37 -4.21
N VAL A 47 9.52 1.84 -3.35
CA VAL A 47 9.66 3.15 -2.71
C VAL A 47 9.46 3.00 -1.22
N ARG A 48 10.20 3.79 -0.44
CA ARG A 48 10.11 3.83 1.01
C ARG A 48 9.68 5.21 1.47
N ILE A 49 8.54 5.31 2.12
CA ILE A 49 8.05 6.53 2.75
C ILE A 49 8.51 6.52 4.21
N ASN A 50 9.29 7.52 4.60
CA ASN A 50 9.78 7.70 5.95
C ASN A 50 8.90 8.70 6.70
N PHE A 51 8.20 8.24 7.74
CA PHE A 51 7.38 9.09 8.62
C PHE A 51 8.18 9.45 9.86
N ARG A 52 8.30 10.76 10.12
CA ARG A 52 9.05 11.28 11.28
C ARG A 52 8.54 10.68 12.58
N ASP A 53 9.45 10.12 13.38
CA ASP A 53 9.18 9.51 14.70
C ASP A 53 8.37 8.21 14.68
N TYR A 54 7.86 7.76 13.52
CA TYR A 54 7.04 6.54 13.39
C TYR A 54 7.78 5.39 12.73
N GLY A 55 8.70 5.67 11.80
CA GLY A 55 9.39 4.67 11.01
C GLY A 55 9.08 4.77 9.52
N SER A 56 9.18 3.66 8.80
CA SER A 56 9.02 3.67 7.35
C SER A 56 8.09 2.58 6.84
N VAL A 57 7.43 2.87 5.73
CA VAL A 57 6.59 1.93 4.97
C VAL A 57 7.20 1.76 3.59
N THR A 58 7.43 0.53 3.16
CA THR A 58 7.92 0.21 1.82
C THR A 58 6.77 -0.25 0.93
N PHE A 59 6.65 0.37 -0.24
CA PHE A 59 5.62 0.06 -1.23
C PHE A 59 6.23 -0.59 -2.46
N ARG A 60 5.51 -1.57 -3.02
CA ARG A 60 5.70 -2.04 -4.40
C ARG A 60 4.87 -1.19 -5.32
N LEU A 61 5.48 -0.65 -6.38
CA LEU A 61 4.80 0.08 -7.44
C LEU A 61 4.65 -0.81 -8.68
N TYR A 62 3.46 -0.86 -9.23
CA TYR A 62 3.07 -1.77 -10.32
C TYR A 62 3.23 -1.09 -11.68
N LYS A 63 4.48 -1.05 -12.16
CA LYS A 63 4.84 -0.37 -13.42
C LYS A 63 4.18 -0.99 -14.65
N ASP A 64 3.93 -2.30 -14.65
CA ASP A 64 3.34 -2.99 -15.81
C ASP A 64 1.83 -2.72 -15.92
N GLU A 65 1.17 -2.47 -14.79
CA GLU A 65 -0.24 -2.13 -14.71
C GLU A 65 -0.48 -0.64 -14.89
N GLU A 66 0.33 0.21 -14.23
CA GLU A 66 0.17 1.67 -14.18
C GLU A 66 1.49 2.39 -14.50
N PRO A 67 2.02 2.25 -15.73
CA PRO A 67 3.35 2.75 -16.08
C PRO A 67 3.50 4.27 -15.91
N GLU A 68 2.51 5.05 -16.34
CA GLU A 68 2.58 6.51 -16.31
C GLU A 68 2.48 7.05 -14.88
N LEU A 69 1.58 6.51 -14.06
CA LEU A 69 1.44 6.90 -12.65
C LEU A 69 2.72 6.58 -11.88
N VAL A 70 3.28 5.38 -12.06
CA VAL A 70 4.51 4.96 -11.40
C VAL A 70 5.69 5.84 -11.80
N GLU A 71 5.83 6.15 -13.11
CA GLU A 71 6.92 6.99 -13.59
C GLU A 71 6.82 8.41 -13.03
N LYS A 72 5.64 9.02 -13.09
CA LYS A 72 5.38 10.35 -12.51
C LYS A 72 5.58 10.40 -11.01
N PHE A 73 5.19 9.37 -10.28
CA PHE A 73 5.42 9.31 -8.83
C PHE A 73 6.91 9.23 -8.50
N ILE A 74 7.68 8.42 -9.23
CA ILE A 74 9.14 8.33 -9.06
C ILE A 74 9.82 9.67 -9.41
N GLU A 75 9.36 10.37 -10.46
CA GLU A 75 9.84 11.71 -10.78
C GLU A 75 9.60 12.69 -9.63
N ALA A 76 8.40 12.67 -9.05
CA ALA A 76 8.01 13.49 -7.91
C ALA A 76 8.86 13.21 -6.66
N CYS A 77 9.07 11.92 -6.34
CA CYS A 77 9.94 11.50 -5.24
C CYS A 77 11.38 12.00 -5.44
N LYS A 78 11.96 11.82 -6.64
CA LYS A 78 13.32 12.29 -6.94
C LYS A 78 13.45 13.81 -6.92
N ALA A 79 12.39 14.53 -7.19
CA ALA A 79 12.34 15.98 -7.06
C ALA A 79 12.21 16.44 -5.61
N GLY A 80 11.97 15.52 -4.65
CA GLY A 80 11.83 15.82 -3.23
C GLY A 80 10.57 16.62 -2.89
N ILE A 81 9.52 16.55 -3.72
CA ILE A 81 8.32 17.38 -3.49
C ILE A 81 7.55 17.01 -2.22
N TYR A 82 7.79 15.82 -1.69
CA TYR A 82 7.14 15.34 -0.47
C TYR A 82 7.99 15.53 0.80
N ASP A 83 9.27 15.89 0.65
CA ASP A 83 10.24 15.92 1.75
C ASP A 83 9.91 17.03 2.75
N GLY A 84 9.78 16.65 4.02
CA GLY A 84 9.40 17.56 5.10
C GLY A 84 7.91 17.98 5.07
N MET A 85 7.10 17.36 4.24
CA MET A 85 5.68 17.73 4.06
C MET A 85 4.80 17.08 5.14
N PRO A 86 3.87 17.85 5.76
CA PRO A 86 2.88 17.27 6.65
C PRO A 86 1.87 16.43 5.88
N LEU A 87 1.26 15.47 6.56
CA LEU A 87 0.09 14.77 6.04
C LEU A 87 -1.07 15.75 5.91
N GLY A 88 -1.86 15.57 4.83
CA GLY A 88 -2.99 16.45 4.56
C GLY A 88 -4.21 16.10 5.42
N ASN A 89 -4.63 14.86 5.38
CA ASN A 89 -5.76 14.35 6.16
C ASN A 89 -5.53 12.89 6.53
N VAL A 90 -5.87 12.54 7.76
CA VAL A 90 -5.85 11.17 8.26
C VAL A 90 -7.18 10.87 8.90
N ILE A 91 -7.85 9.85 8.43
CA ILE A 91 -9.06 9.29 9.05
C ILE A 91 -8.67 7.89 9.50
N GLU A 92 -8.67 7.68 10.82
CA GLU A 92 -8.35 6.39 11.43
C GLU A 92 -9.21 5.29 10.81
N ASP A 93 -8.62 4.13 10.59
CA ASP A 93 -9.25 2.97 9.95
C ASP A 93 -9.93 3.26 8.60
N TYR A 94 -9.50 4.32 7.89
CA TYR A 94 -10.05 4.62 6.58
C TYR A 94 -9.00 5.04 5.57
N ILE A 95 -8.46 6.25 5.66
CA ILE A 95 -7.59 6.82 4.63
C ILE A 95 -6.58 7.81 5.20
N LEU A 96 -5.39 7.81 4.63
CA LEU A 96 -4.36 8.82 4.84
C LEU A 96 -4.12 9.55 3.53
N THR A 97 -4.06 10.88 3.56
CA THR A 97 -3.72 11.70 2.39
C THR A 97 -2.43 12.46 2.62
N ALA A 98 -1.64 12.60 1.56
CA ALA A 98 -0.40 13.37 1.58
C ALA A 98 -0.15 14.02 0.22
N GLY A 99 0.72 15.03 0.20
CA GLY A 99 1.16 15.68 -1.02
C GLY A 99 0.68 17.12 -1.17
N CYS A 100 0.82 17.65 -2.38
CA CYS A 100 0.57 19.06 -2.69
C CYS A 100 -0.93 19.41 -2.68
N ASP A 101 -1.26 20.51 -2.06
CA ASP A 101 -2.57 21.16 -2.18
C ASP A 101 -2.37 22.67 -2.45
N PRO A 102 -2.72 23.16 -3.66
CA PRO A 102 -3.27 22.42 -4.80
C PRO A 102 -2.27 21.47 -5.44
N VAL A 103 -2.77 20.45 -6.15
CA VAL A 103 -1.92 19.49 -6.89
C VAL A 103 -1.09 20.18 -7.97
N ASP A 104 0.14 19.69 -8.19
CA ASP A 104 1.03 20.20 -9.22
C ASP A 104 0.72 19.53 -10.57
N PRO A 105 0.32 20.29 -11.62
CA PRO A 105 0.02 19.74 -12.94
C PRO A 105 1.19 19.02 -13.62
N ALA A 106 2.43 19.27 -13.21
CA ALA A 106 3.60 18.58 -13.76
C ALA A 106 3.58 17.06 -13.51
N TYR A 107 2.88 16.63 -12.49
CA TYR A 107 2.77 15.22 -12.08
C TYR A 107 1.40 14.61 -12.39
N GLU A 108 0.68 15.16 -13.36
CA GLU A 108 -0.54 14.58 -13.90
C GLU A 108 -0.20 13.51 -14.93
N ALA A 109 -0.94 12.40 -14.92
CA ALA A 109 -0.85 11.31 -15.88
C ALA A 109 -2.23 10.92 -16.40
N GLU A 110 -2.29 10.41 -17.63
CA GLU A 110 -3.47 9.77 -18.16
C GLU A 110 -3.74 8.47 -17.37
N TYR A 111 -5.00 8.16 -17.15
CA TYR A 111 -5.40 6.99 -16.38
C TYR A 111 -6.56 6.26 -17.05
N GLU A 112 -6.37 4.97 -17.25
CA GLU A 112 -7.41 4.06 -17.71
C GLU A 112 -7.54 2.92 -16.67
N HIS A 113 -8.72 2.78 -16.08
CA HIS A 113 -8.96 1.71 -15.12
C HIS A 113 -8.90 0.33 -15.82
N LYS A 114 -7.90 -0.48 -15.45
CA LYS A 114 -7.65 -1.79 -16.06
C LYS A 114 -8.20 -2.97 -15.25
N GLY A 115 -8.78 -2.71 -14.09
CA GLY A 115 -9.45 -3.71 -13.24
C GLY A 115 -8.54 -4.77 -12.61
N LYS A 116 -7.22 -4.49 -12.46
CA LYS A 116 -6.25 -5.45 -11.92
C LYS A 116 -5.76 -5.14 -10.52
N LEU A 117 -5.83 -3.87 -10.12
CA LEU A 117 -5.37 -3.39 -8.82
C LEU A 117 -6.58 -2.91 -8.01
N TYR A 118 -6.65 -3.35 -6.78
CA TYR A 118 -7.75 -3.09 -5.88
C TYR A 118 -7.32 -2.23 -4.69
N PRO A 119 -8.21 -1.43 -4.10
CA PRO A 119 -7.92 -0.60 -2.94
C PRO A 119 -7.89 -1.40 -1.62
N TYR A 120 -7.00 -2.40 -1.54
CA TYR A 120 -6.75 -3.16 -0.31
C TYR A 120 -6.09 -2.30 0.76
N GLN A 121 -6.06 -2.79 2.01
CA GLN A 121 -5.32 -2.12 3.09
C GLN A 121 -3.85 -1.90 2.67
N GLY A 122 -3.35 -0.69 2.82
CA GLY A 122 -2.02 -0.30 2.38
C GLY A 122 -1.90 -0.01 0.88
N ALA A 123 -3.00 0.01 0.10
CA ALA A 123 -2.95 0.42 -1.30
C ALA A 123 -2.58 1.91 -1.42
N LEU A 124 -1.63 2.21 -2.33
CA LEU A 124 -1.22 3.57 -2.68
C LEU A 124 -1.97 4.02 -3.93
N CYS A 125 -2.74 5.10 -3.78
CA CYS A 125 -3.67 5.60 -4.79
C CYS A 125 -3.32 7.02 -5.20
N ALA A 126 -3.40 7.33 -6.50
CA ALA A 126 -3.23 8.67 -7.03
C ALA A 126 -4.50 9.52 -6.78
N TYR A 127 -4.31 10.81 -6.59
CA TYR A 127 -5.40 11.76 -6.43
C TYR A 127 -6.16 11.98 -7.76
N GLY A 128 -7.49 12.11 -7.68
CA GLY A 128 -8.32 12.35 -8.86
C GLY A 128 -8.19 13.78 -9.38
N SER A 129 -7.82 13.95 -10.64
CA SER A 129 -7.73 15.28 -11.31
C SER A 129 -8.66 15.41 -12.52
N GLY A 130 -9.62 14.51 -12.65
CA GLY A 130 -10.60 14.49 -13.74
C GLY A 130 -11.07 13.07 -14.06
N LYS A 131 -11.82 12.92 -15.16
CA LYS A 131 -12.41 11.62 -15.50
C LYS A 131 -11.32 10.60 -15.87
N ASP A 132 -10.40 10.99 -16.74
CA ASP A 132 -9.40 10.11 -17.35
C ASP A 132 -7.97 10.52 -16.95
N LYS A 133 -7.81 11.27 -15.84
CA LYS A 133 -6.53 11.77 -15.37
C LYS A 133 -6.39 11.61 -13.86
N ARG A 134 -5.16 11.39 -13.44
CA ARG A 134 -4.78 11.32 -12.03
C ARG A 134 -3.51 12.12 -11.80
N ASN A 135 -3.36 12.63 -10.60
CA ASN A 135 -2.19 13.39 -10.21
C ASN A 135 -1.52 12.73 -9.01
N VAL A 136 -0.22 12.51 -9.13
CA VAL A 136 0.56 11.83 -8.07
C VAL A 136 1.31 12.81 -7.17
N SER A 137 1.27 14.13 -7.42
CA SER A 137 1.82 15.11 -6.46
C SER A 137 1.02 15.14 -5.15
N ALA A 138 -0.19 14.59 -5.16
CA ALA A 138 -0.94 14.19 -3.99
C ALA A 138 -1.35 12.72 -4.11
N PHE A 139 -1.35 12.00 -3.01
CA PHE A 139 -1.68 10.58 -2.98
C PHE A 139 -2.47 10.20 -1.72
N GLN A 140 -3.06 9.04 -1.77
CA GLN A 140 -3.84 8.47 -0.68
C GLN A 140 -3.33 7.06 -0.36
N ILE A 141 -3.38 6.68 0.91
CA ILE A 141 -3.10 5.31 1.35
C ILE A 141 -4.35 4.78 2.05
N ILE A 142 -4.81 3.61 1.63
CA ILE A 142 -5.98 2.97 2.23
C ILE A 142 -5.59 2.35 3.57
N GLY A 143 -6.35 2.67 4.62
CA GLY A 143 -6.05 2.27 5.98
C GLY A 143 -6.97 1.22 6.58
N ILE A 144 -8.09 0.88 5.94
CA ILE A 144 -9.10 -0.02 6.48
C ILE A 144 -8.51 -1.42 6.64
N GLY A 145 -8.34 -1.84 7.89
CA GLY A 145 -7.92 -3.18 8.23
C GLY A 145 -9.05 -4.21 8.09
N LYS A 146 -8.67 -5.48 8.12
CA LYS A 146 -9.62 -6.59 8.05
C LYS A 146 -10.69 -6.52 9.15
N GLU A 147 -10.29 -6.30 10.41
CA GLU A 147 -11.22 -6.22 11.54
C GLU A 147 -12.22 -5.07 11.39
N ALA A 148 -11.76 -3.90 10.93
CA ALA A 148 -12.64 -2.76 10.69
C ALA A 148 -13.66 -3.04 9.58
N LEU A 149 -13.26 -3.78 8.54
CA LEU A 149 -14.14 -4.17 7.45
C LEU A 149 -15.17 -5.24 7.89
N GLU A 150 -14.76 -6.22 8.67
CA GLU A 150 -15.65 -7.23 9.27
C GLU A 150 -16.70 -6.58 10.19
N ASN A 151 -16.29 -5.64 11.03
CA ASN A 151 -17.21 -4.87 11.89
C ASN A 151 -18.22 -4.06 11.08
N LEU A 152 -17.79 -3.47 9.95
CA LEU A 152 -18.67 -2.74 9.06
C LEU A 152 -19.69 -3.67 8.38
N GLU A 153 -19.25 -4.84 7.91
CA GLU A 153 -20.13 -5.86 7.32
C GLU A 153 -21.21 -6.29 8.33
N GLU A 154 -20.81 -6.65 9.57
CA GLU A 154 -21.75 -7.02 10.63
C GLU A 154 -22.79 -5.92 10.93
N LEU A 155 -22.36 -4.65 10.94
CA LEU A 155 -23.26 -3.52 11.16
C LEU A 155 -24.29 -3.39 10.04
N ILE A 156 -23.85 -3.52 8.77
CA ILE A 156 -24.73 -3.44 7.60
C ILE A 156 -25.73 -4.59 7.58
N GLU A 157 -25.30 -5.81 7.91
CA GLU A 157 -26.17 -6.97 7.99
C GLU A 157 -27.19 -6.85 9.14
N HIS A 158 -26.80 -6.27 10.27
CA HIS A 158 -27.71 -5.99 11.38
C HIS A 158 -28.84 -5.02 10.97
N GLU A 159 -28.55 -4.07 10.08
CA GLU A 159 -29.53 -3.15 9.50
C GLU A 159 -30.41 -3.80 8.40
N GLY A 160 -30.16 -5.07 8.07
CA GLY A 160 -30.98 -5.86 7.14
C GLY A 160 -30.56 -5.77 5.68
N TYR A 161 -29.36 -5.31 5.40
CA TYR A 161 -28.78 -5.27 4.06
C TYR A 161 -27.68 -6.32 3.94
N THR A 162 -27.44 -6.84 2.73
CA THR A 162 -26.20 -7.56 2.46
C THR A 162 -25.06 -6.57 2.19
N PHE A 163 -23.84 -6.91 2.57
CA PHE A 163 -22.70 -6.05 2.31
C PHE A 163 -22.49 -5.79 0.81
N SER A 164 -22.72 -6.79 -0.04
CA SER A 164 -22.68 -6.65 -1.50
C SER A 164 -23.71 -5.64 -2.02
N ASP A 165 -24.95 -5.68 -1.53
CA ASP A 165 -25.98 -4.71 -1.92
C ASP A 165 -25.66 -3.30 -1.45
N TYR A 166 -25.11 -3.17 -0.25
CA TYR A 166 -24.66 -1.89 0.28
C TYR A 166 -23.61 -1.23 -0.62
N ILE A 167 -22.59 -2.00 -1.04
CA ILE A 167 -21.55 -1.53 -1.96
C ILE A 167 -22.17 -1.18 -3.33
N LYS A 168 -22.98 -2.07 -3.88
CA LYS A 168 -23.58 -1.88 -5.20
C LYS A 168 -24.50 -0.66 -5.28
N PHE A 169 -25.40 -0.50 -4.32
CA PHE A 169 -26.39 0.58 -4.38
C PHE A 169 -25.93 1.88 -3.74
N GLY A 170 -25.03 1.79 -2.75
CA GLY A 170 -24.48 2.98 -2.08
C GLY A 170 -23.36 3.66 -2.86
N TYR A 171 -22.57 2.89 -3.61
CA TYR A 171 -21.37 3.38 -4.29
C TYR A 171 -21.30 3.07 -5.79
N GLU A 172 -22.35 2.44 -6.35
CA GLU A 172 -22.40 2.06 -7.77
C GLU A 172 -21.23 1.12 -8.19
N THR A 173 -20.72 0.32 -7.24
CA THR A 173 -19.60 -0.61 -7.43
C THR A 173 -20.12 -2.04 -7.44
N GLU A 174 -19.85 -2.78 -8.52
CA GLU A 174 -20.17 -4.20 -8.61
C GLU A 174 -18.90 -5.04 -8.42
N LEU A 175 -18.93 -5.94 -7.45
CA LEU A 175 -17.86 -6.89 -7.15
C LEU A 175 -18.37 -8.32 -7.29
N THR A 176 -17.54 -9.21 -7.81
CA THR A 176 -17.77 -10.64 -7.73
C THR A 176 -17.62 -11.11 -6.29
N ARG A 177 -18.10 -12.33 -6.01
CA ARG A 177 -17.92 -12.90 -4.67
C ARG A 177 -16.45 -13.10 -4.32
N GLU A 178 -15.65 -13.57 -5.28
CA GLU A 178 -14.22 -13.77 -5.11
C GLU A 178 -13.47 -12.47 -4.79
N GLU A 179 -13.85 -11.37 -5.44
CA GLU A 179 -13.29 -10.05 -5.14
C GLU A 179 -13.67 -9.59 -3.73
N LEU A 180 -14.93 -9.77 -3.33
CA LEU A 180 -15.38 -9.41 -2.00
C LEU A 180 -14.69 -10.27 -0.93
N ASP A 181 -14.61 -11.59 -1.14
CA ASP A 181 -13.90 -12.51 -0.24
C ASP A 181 -12.42 -12.10 -0.08
N SER A 182 -11.78 -11.61 -1.16
CA SER A 182 -10.41 -11.06 -1.09
C SER A 182 -10.32 -9.82 -0.21
N PHE A 183 -11.30 -8.91 -0.27
CA PHE A 183 -11.33 -7.75 0.64
C PHE A 183 -11.51 -8.19 2.10
N MET A 184 -12.33 -9.19 2.36
CA MET A 184 -12.50 -9.75 3.70
C MET A 184 -11.22 -10.43 4.22
N GLU A 185 -10.34 -10.91 3.33
CA GLU A 185 -9.03 -11.47 3.69
C GLU A 185 -7.95 -10.42 3.92
N TYR A 186 -7.86 -9.40 3.02
CA TYR A 186 -6.75 -8.43 3.00
C TYR A 186 -7.13 -7.05 3.55
N GLY A 187 -8.37 -6.82 3.95
CA GLY A 187 -8.87 -5.49 4.29
C GLY A 187 -9.01 -4.59 3.07
N GLY A 188 -9.34 -3.33 3.29
CA GLY A 188 -9.42 -2.31 2.24
C GLY A 188 -10.81 -1.70 2.08
N ALA A 189 -10.99 -0.95 1.01
CA ALA A 189 -12.19 -0.19 0.70
C ALA A 189 -12.88 -0.73 -0.55
N PRO A 190 -13.66 -1.82 -0.48
CA PRO A 190 -14.27 -2.45 -1.67
C PRO A 190 -15.12 -1.47 -2.49
N TRP A 191 -15.78 -0.52 -1.86
CA TRP A 191 -16.59 0.51 -2.53
C TRP A 191 -15.78 1.53 -3.34
N LEU A 192 -14.47 1.61 -3.15
CA LEU A 192 -13.59 2.47 -3.95
C LEU A 192 -13.06 1.78 -5.22
N THR A 193 -13.37 0.50 -5.44
CA THR A 193 -12.97 -0.23 -6.65
C THR A 193 -13.54 0.45 -7.89
N GLY A 194 -12.67 0.79 -8.84
CA GLY A 194 -13.04 1.56 -10.03
C GLY A 194 -13.10 3.08 -9.83
N HIS A 195 -13.10 3.57 -8.60
CA HIS A 195 -13.19 5.01 -8.29
C HIS A 195 -11.82 5.63 -7.98
N VAL A 196 -10.86 4.84 -7.52
CA VAL A 196 -9.48 5.27 -7.23
C VAL A 196 -8.48 4.60 -8.17
N ALA A 197 -7.38 5.28 -8.42
CA ALA A 197 -6.28 4.77 -9.24
C ALA A 197 -5.19 4.18 -8.35
N VAL A 198 -5.26 2.89 -8.09
CA VAL A 198 -4.24 2.16 -7.34
C VAL A 198 -3.02 1.95 -8.22
N PHE A 199 -1.82 2.33 -7.76
CA PHE A 199 -0.57 2.13 -8.48
C PHE A 199 0.54 1.49 -7.62
N GLY A 200 0.27 1.29 -6.32
CA GLY A 200 1.21 0.66 -5.39
C GLY A 200 0.50 -0.06 -4.25
N GLN A 201 1.26 -0.86 -3.50
CA GLN A 201 0.78 -1.62 -2.34
C GLN A 201 1.88 -1.66 -1.26
N ALA A 202 1.52 -1.41 -0.01
CA ALA A 202 2.41 -1.61 1.11
C ALA A 202 2.90 -3.05 1.16
N TYR A 203 4.22 -3.22 1.23
CA TYR A 203 4.92 -4.49 1.25
C TYR A 203 5.55 -4.79 2.61
N GLU A 204 6.09 -3.74 3.27
CA GLU A 204 6.65 -3.78 4.62
C GLU A 204 6.23 -2.55 5.39
N GLY A 205 6.07 -2.67 6.71
CA GLY A 205 5.77 -1.54 7.59
C GLY A 205 4.28 -1.21 7.69
N LEU A 206 3.37 -2.16 7.41
CA LEU A 206 1.94 -1.94 7.58
C LEU A 206 1.59 -1.53 9.02
N ASP A 207 2.30 -2.12 10.01
CA ASP A 207 2.19 -1.74 11.43
C ASP A 207 2.62 -0.28 11.72
N VAL A 208 3.53 0.27 10.90
CA VAL A 208 3.90 1.70 10.98
C VAL A 208 2.75 2.56 10.45
N LEU A 209 2.12 2.15 9.34
CA LEU A 209 0.97 2.84 8.78
C LEU A 209 -0.19 2.88 9.79
N GLU A 210 -0.49 1.76 10.42
CA GLU A 210 -1.52 1.66 11.46
C GLU A 210 -1.21 2.59 12.65
N LYS A 211 0.03 2.63 13.13
CA LYS A 211 0.46 3.56 14.20
C LYS A 211 0.34 5.03 13.78
N VAL A 212 0.70 5.36 12.54
CA VAL A 212 0.56 6.72 12.00
C VAL A 212 -0.91 7.13 12.01
N MET A 213 -1.81 6.26 11.56
CA MET A 213 -3.24 6.55 11.50
C MET A 213 -3.87 6.66 12.88
N ALA A 214 -3.55 5.74 13.79
CA ALA A 214 -4.06 5.74 15.17
C ALA A 214 -3.55 6.91 16.02
N SER A 215 -2.38 7.47 15.68
CA SER A 215 -1.80 8.61 16.41
C SER A 215 -2.35 9.97 16.00
N TYR A 216 -3.01 10.03 14.85
CA TYR A 216 -3.72 11.21 14.40
C TYR A 216 -4.99 11.37 15.24
N ASN A 217 -4.81 11.91 16.44
CA ASN A 217 -5.94 12.30 17.25
C ASN A 217 -6.49 13.64 16.76
N GLU A 218 -7.80 13.81 16.91
CA GLU A 218 -8.55 15.05 16.70
C GLU A 218 -8.04 16.25 17.56
N ASN A 219 -6.98 16.05 18.31
CA ASN A 219 -6.24 17.12 18.96
C ASN A 219 -5.41 17.83 17.88
N GLU A 220 -5.83 18.97 17.49
CA GLU A 220 -5.39 19.88 16.43
C GLU A 220 -3.86 20.16 16.35
N ASP A 221 -3.03 19.57 17.21
CA ASP A 221 -1.59 19.85 17.33
C ASP A 221 -0.66 18.71 16.86
N THR A 222 -1.18 17.55 16.40
CA THR A 222 -0.32 16.45 15.96
C THR A 222 -0.07 16.51 14.45
N GLU A 223 1.00 17.18 14.07
CA GLU A 223 1.47 17.21 12.70
C GLU A 223 2.36 15.99 12.41
N ILE A 224 1.92 15.10 11.54
CA ILE A 224 2.71 13.95 11.08
C ILE A 224 3.42 14.32 9.79
N ILE A 225 4.74 14.16 9.76
CA ILE A 225 5.61 14.63 8.67
C ILE A 225 6.12 13.44 7.87
N ILE A 226 6.09 13.54 6.54
CA ILE A 226 6.91 12.71 5.66
C ILE A 226 8.31 13.32 5.64
N ASP A 227 9.30 12.64 6.24
CA ASP A 227 10.67 13.13 6.22
C ASP A 227 11.28 13.04 4.82
N SER A 228 11.03 11.94 4.12
CA SER A 228 11.49 11.70 2.75
C SER A 228 10.77 10.53 2.10
N ILE A 229 10.83 10.46 0.76
CA ILE A 229 10.45 9.26 0.00
C ILE A 229 11.66 8.80 -0.80
N GLU A 230 12.20 7.63 -0.47
CA GLU A 230 13.35 7.02 -1.14
C GLU A 230 12.87 6.09 -2.27
N THR A 231 13.57 6.10 -3.40
CA THR A 231 13.31 5.21 -4.56
C THR A 231 14.52 4.33 -4.84
N ASP A 232 14.29 3.07 -5.27
CA ASP A 232 15.33 2.15 -5.76
C ASP A 232 15.93 2.57 -7.11
#